data_2137b4e22a461db564ff93a170c7e8df
#
_entry.id   2137b4e22a461db564ff93a170c7e8df
#
_cell.length_a   1.000
_cell.length_b   1.000
_cell.length_c   1.000
_cell.angle_alpha   90.00
_cell.angle_beta   90.00
_cell.angle_gamma   90.00
#
_symmetry.space_group_name_H-M   'P 1'
#
loop_
_entity.id
_entity.type
_entity.pdbx_description
1 polymer ?
#
loop_
_entity_poly.entity_id
_entity_poly.type
_entity_poly.pdbx_seq_one_letter_code
_entity_poly.pdbx_strand_id
1 'polypeptide(L)'
;MRRSIIIISMLLLCSAPAFADEADNSLPEQTSEQLKANTREMIRLGAGSEDAAKMTRLMVQNRFQVENAIQAQETVMNALKNGLPAEPVMNKAFEGIAKGVPEGSVVRAMEKTRQRYAYAYEKATGLEQDPDETALTGEVIAEGMAAG
;
A
#
# COMPACT_ATOMS: atom_id res chain seq x y z
N MET A 1 -15.56 -22.15 56.70
CA MET A 1 -14.79 -21.13 55.95
C MET A 1 -14.80 -21.53 54.48
N ARG A 2 -15.68 -20.94 53.68
CA ARG A 2 -15.81 -21.20 52.23
C ARG A 2 -15.13 -20.06 51.50
N ARG A 3 -14.01 -20.33 50.80
CA ARG A 3 -13.31 -19.38 49.91
C ARG A 3 -13.91 -19.50 48.54
N SER A 4 -14.70 -18.50 48.15
CA SER A 4 -15.22 -18.33 46.77
C SER A 4 -14.09 -17.80 45.87
N ILE A 5 -13.72 -18.61 44.90
CA ILE A 5 -12.79 -18.21 43.83
C ILE A 5 -13.65 -17.58 42.75
N ILE A 6 -13.53 -16.28 42.56
CA ILE A 6 -14.15 -15.54 41.44
C ILE A 6 -13.20 -15.68 40.25
N ILE A 7 -13.60 -16.46 39.25
CA ILE A 7 -12.92 -16.54 37.96
C ILE A 7 -13.43 -15.38 37.13
N ILE A 8 -12.61 -14.34 37.00
CA ILE A 8 -12.86 -13.22 36.03
C ILE A 8 -12.47 -13.73 34.67
N SER A 9 -13.50 -14.11 33.89
CA SER A 9 -13.33 -14.45 32.47
C SER A 9 -13.12 -13.16 31.69
N MET A 10 -11.86 -12.87 31.30
CA MET A 10 -11.49 -11.72 30.48
C MET A 10 -11.83 -12.06 29.02
N LEU A 11 -13.00 -11.62 28.57
CA LEU A 11 -13.40 -11.67 27.16
C LEU A 11 -12.51 -10.69 26.40
N LEU A 12 -11.49 -11.20 25.69
CA LEU A 12 -10.76 -10.43 24.68
C LEU A 12 -11.70 -10.23 23.49
N LEU A 13 -12.37 -9.06 23.42
CA LEU A 13 -13.02 -8.63 22.19
C LEU A 13 -11.90 -8.34 21.15
N CYS A 14 -11.72 -9.27 20.23
CA CYS A 14 -10.93 -9.06 19.03
C CYS A 14 -11.73 -8.08 18.13
N SER A 15 -11.47 -6.78 18.26
CA SER A 15 -12.03 -5.76 17.38
C SER A 15 -11.34 -5.93 16.02
N ALA A 16 -12.00 -6.62 15.10
CA ALA A 16 -11.60 -6.58 13.69
C ALA A 16 -11.71 -5.12 13.20
N PRO A 17 -10.72 -4.59 12.47
CA PRO A 17 -10.75 -3.20 12.04
C PRO A 17 -11.90 -3.00 11.05
N ALA A 18 -12.86 -2.16 11.41
CA ALA A 18 -14.01 -1.77 10.58
C ALA A 18 -13.63 -1.15 9.22
N PHE A 19 -12.38 -0.71 9.08
CA PHE A 19 -11.86 -0.09 7.86
C PHE A 19 -11.75 -1.03 6.65
N ALA A 20 -11.63 -2.34 6.86
CA ALA A 20 -11.51 -3.31 5.76
C ALA A 20 -12.87 -3.52 5.04
N ASP A 21 -13.96 -3.42 5.77
CA ASP A 21 -15.32 -3.62 5.24
C ASP A 21 -15.81 -2.42 4.42
N GLU A 22 -15.40 -1.21 4.81
CA GLU A 22 -15.72 0.02 4.09
C GLU A 22 -14.98 0.11 2.74
N ALA A 23 -13.74 -0.36 2.67
CA ALA A 23 -12.97 -0.42 1.44
C ALA A 23 -13.60 -1.37 0.41
N ASP A 24 -14.09 -2.53 0.83
CA ASP A 24 -14.76 -3.49 -0.04
C ASP A 24 -16.05 -2.93 -0.66
N ASN A 25 -16.85 -2.21 0.13
CA ASN A 25 -18.10 -1.58 -0.33
C ASN A 25 -17.86 -0.46 -1.36
N SER A 26 -16.64 0.06 -1.44
CA SER A 26 -16.25 1.10 -2.41
C SER A 26 -15.76 0.54 -3.74
N LEU A 27 -15.56 -0.78 -3.85
CA LEU A 27 -15.06 -1.44 -5.06
C LEU A 27 -16.20 -1.87 -6.00
N PRO A 28 -15.99 -1.85 -7.33
CA PRO A 28 -16.98 -2.36 -8.29
C PRO A 28 -17.34 -3.83 -8.03
N GLU A 29 -18.60 -4.22 -8.26
CA GLU A 29 -19.07 -5.61 -8.07
C GLU A 29 -18.24 -6.63 -8.86
N GLN A 30 -17.75 -6.28 -10.03
CA GLN A 30 -16.92 -7.14 -10.88
C GLN A 30 -15.47 -7.26 -10.41
N THR A 31 -15.10 -6.62 -9.29
CA THR A 31 -13.74 -6.74 -8.72
C THR A 31 -13.52 -8.18 -8.25
N SER A 32 -12.44 -8.81 -8.73
CA SER A 32 -12.12 -10.17 -8.31
C SER A 32 -11.81 -10.25 -6.81
N GLU A 33 -12.10 -11.40 -6.19
CA GLU A 33 -11.83 -11.61 -4.76
C GLU A 33 -10.34 -11.45 -4.43
N GLN A 34 -9.45 -11.80 -5.35
CA GLN A 34 -8.02 -11.58 -5.17
C GLN A 34 -7.66 -10.10 -5.07
N LEU A 35 -8.22 -9.25 -5.93
CA LEU A 35 -7.99 -7.80 -5.87
C LEU A 35 -8.55 -7.17 -4.58
N LYS A 36 -9.72 -7.63 -4.13
CA LYS A 36 -10.29 -7.22 -2.84
C LYS A 36 -9.39 -7.62 -1.67
N ALA A 37 -8.94 -8.89 -1.65
CA ALA A 37 -8.05 -9.39 -0.62
C ALA A 37 -6.73 -8.61 -0.57
N ASN A 38 -6.13 -8.33 -1.73
CA ASN A 38 -4.92 -7.53 -1.82
C ASN A 38 -5.14 -6.08 -1.36
N THR A 39 -6.29 -5.48 -1.67
CA THR A 39 -6.63 -4.12 -1.20
C THR A 39 -6.68 -4.08 0.33
N ARG A 40 -7.35 -5.06 0.96
CA ARG A 40 -7.37 -5.18 2.43
C ARG A 40 -5.95 -5.36 3.01
N GLU A 41 -5.13 -6.17 2.36
CA GLU A 41 -3.75 -6.39 2.79
C GLU A 41 -2.88 -5.13 2.65
N MET A 42 -3.04 -4.34 1.58
CA MET A 42 -2.38 -3.03 1.45
C MET A 42 -2.74 -2.11 2.62
N ILE A 43 -4.03 -2.03 2.97
CA ILE A 43 -4.52 -1.23 4.10
C ILE A 43 -3.93 -1.76 5.42
N ARG A 44 -3.92 -3.07 5.63
CA ARG A 44 -3.35 -3.71 6.82
C ARG A 44 -1.85 -3.41 6.97
N LEU A 45 -1.13 -3.31 5.88
CA LEU A 45 0.29 -2.97 5.84
C LEU A 45 0.56 -1.47 6.01
N GLY A 46 -0.45 -0.61 6.02
CA GLY A 46 -0.34 0.82 6.28
C GLY A 46 -0.60 1.73 5.08
N ALA A 47 -1.10 1.22 3.95
CA ALA A 47 -1.59 2.10 2.89
C ALA A 47 -2.83 2.88 3.36
N GLY A 48 -2.98 4.13 2.90
CA GLY A 48 -4.20 4.88 3.09
C GLY A 48 -5.41 4.12 2.48
N SER A 49 -6.46 3.92 3.28
CA SER A 49 -7.63 3.11 2.86
C SER A 49 -8.30 3.65 1.60
N GLU A 50 -8.46 4.97 1.52
CA GLU A 50 -9.04 5.65 0.37
C GLU A 50 -8.19 5.46 -0.89
N ASP A 51 -6.87 5.66 -0.81
CA ASP A 51 -5.97 5.54 -1.95
C ASP A 51 -5.82 4.09 -2.43
N ALA A 52 -5.75 3.12 -1.52
CA ALA A 52 -5.71 1.71 -1.87
C ALA A 52 -6.99 1.27 -2.62
N ALA A 53 -8.16 1.65 -2.09
CA ALA A 53 -9.43 1.37 -2.74
C ALA A 53 -9.59 2.13 -4.07
N LYS A 54 -9.17 3.40 -4.13
CA LYS A 54 -9.17 4.22 -5.34
C LYS A 54 -8.29 3.61 -6.43
N MET A 55 -7.08 3.17 -6.10
CA MET A 55 -6.17 2.54 -7.05
C MET A 55 -6.80 1.28 -7.65
N THR A 56 -7.33 0.38 -6.83
CA THR A 56 -7.99 -0.84 -7.28
C THR A 56 -9.21 -0.52 -8.15
N ARG A 57 -10.07 0.40 -7.72
CA ARG A 57 -11.24 0.84 -8.48
C ARG A 57 -10.87 1.38 -9.85
N LEU A 58 -9.87 2.26 -9.94
CA LEU A 58 -9.42 2.83 -11.21
C LEU A 58 -8.87 1.77 -12.16
N MET A 59 -8.10 0.80 -11.66
CA MET A 59 -7.61 -0.30 -12.50
C MET A 59 -8.75 -1.14 -13.07
N VAL A 60 -9.75 -1.49 -12.26
CA VAL A 60 -10.93 -2.23 -12.71
C VAL A 60 -11.73 -1.43 -13.73
N GLN A 61 -12.01 -0.15 -13.47
CA GLN A 61 -12.74 0.73 -14.37
C GLN A 61 -12.02 0.94 -15.71
N ASN A 62 -10.70 0.96 -15.71
CA ASN A 62 -9.88 1.08 -16.92
C ASN A 62 -9.54 -0.27 -17.55
N ARG A 63 -10.22 -1.35 -17.10
CA ARG A 63 -10.12 -2.70 -17.67
C ARG A 63 -8.71 -3.29 -17.69
N PHE A 64 -7.92 -3.01 -16.64
CA PHE A 64 -6.65 -3.69 -16.46
C PHE A 64 -6.88 -5.20 -16.41
N GLN A 65 -6.00 -5.95 -17.05
CA GLN A 65 -5.95 -7.40 -16.85
C GLN A 65 -5.70 -7.69 -15.37
N VAL A 66 -6.35 -8.71 -14.85
CA VAL A 66 -6.31 -9.04 -13.42
C VAL A 66 -4.87 -9.25 -12.95
N GLU A 67 -4.04 -9.88 -13.77
CA GLU A 67 -2.62 -10.12 -13.51
C GLU A 67 -1.83 -8.81 -13.34
N ASN A 68 -2.07 -7.83 -14.21
CA ASN A 68 -1.41 -6.53 -14.12
C ASN A 68 -1.89 -5.73 -12.89
N ALA A 69 -3.17 -5.81 -12.57
CA ALA A 69 -3.73 -5.18 -11.37
C ALA A 69 -3.16 -5.81 -10.09
N ILE A 70 -3.05 -7.14 -10.03
CA ILE A 70 -2.39 -7.85 -8.92
C ILE A 70 -0.92 -7.41 -8.80
N GLN A 71 -0.20 -7.36 -9.90
CA GLN A 71 1.22 -6.94 -9.92
C GLN A 71 1.41 -5.50 -9.41
N ALA A 72 0.50 -4.59 -9.77
CA ALA A 72 0.47 -3.24 -9.24
C ALA A 72 0.28 -3.21 -7.72
N GLN A 73 -0.69 -3.98 -7.21
CA GLN A 73 -0.94 -4.10 -5.76
C GLN A 73 0.25 -4.73 -5.02
N GLU A 74 0.85 -5.78 -5.59
CA GLU A 74 2.06 -6.41 -5.03
C GLU A 74 3.24 -5.44 -4.94
N THR A 75 3.40 -4.55 -5.93
CA THR A 75 4.43 -3.51 -5.91
C THR A 75 4.24 -2.57 -4.71
N VAL A 76 3.00 -2.15 -4.42
CA VAL A 76 2.67 -1.33 -3.25
C VAL A 76 2.91 -2.10 -1.95
N MET A 77 2.43 -3.34 -1.86
CA MET A 77 2.65 -4.18 -0.68
C MET A 77 4.15 -4.41 -0.40
N ASN A 78 4.94 -4.59 -1.45
CA ASN A 78 6.39 -4.74 -1.32
C ASN A 78 7.06 -3.46 -0.83
N ALA A 79 6.61 -2.28 -1.27
CA ALA A 79 7.08 -1.02 -0.71
C ALA A 79 6.83 -0.97 0.80
N LEU A 80 5.59 -1.18 1.23
CA LEU A 80 5.18 -1.14 2.63
C LEU A 80 5.95 -2.14 3.51
N LYS A 81 6.11 -3.38 3.04
CA LYS A 81 6.86 -4.44 3.76
C LYS A 81 8.33 -4.07 3.97
N ASN A 82 8.88 -3.22 3.13
CA ASN A 82 10.26 -2.73 3.24
C ASN A 82 10.36 -1.35 3.90
N GLY A 83 9.28 -0.86 4.55
CA GLY A 83 9.27 0.43 5.22
C GLY A 83 9.33 1.63 4.28
N LEU A 84 8.98 1.45 3.01
CA LEU A 84 8.96 2.52 2.02
C LEU A 84 7.57 3.16 1.95
N PRO A 85 7.45 4.45 1.57
CA PRO A 85 6.17 5.10 1.39
C PRO A 85 5.40 4.47 0.22
N ALA A 86 4.13 4.16 0.44
CA ALA A 86 3.24 3.61 -0.57
C ALA A 86 2.74 4.67 -1.56
N GLU A 87 2.54 5.90 -1.06
CA GLU A 87 1.92 7.00 -1.81
C GLU A 87 2.63 7.30 -3.14
N PRO A 88 3.96 7.48 -3.22
CA PRO A 88 4.63 7.76 -4.49
C PRO A 88 4.46 6.63 -5.50
N VAL A 89 4.35 5.38 -5.04
CA VAL A 89 4.14 4.21 -5.91
C VAL A 89 2.71 4.23 -6.46
N MET A 90 1.71 4.45 -5.60
CA MET A 90 0.29 4.55 -6.01
C MET A 90 0.05 5.76 -6.91
N ASN A 91 0.71 6.90 -6.67
CA ASN A 91 0.61 8.09 -7.52
C ASN A 91 1.05 7.81 -8.96
N LYS A 92 2.01 6.90 -9.18
CA LYS A 92 2.37 6.48 -10.54
C LYS A 92 1.26 5.70 -11.24
N ALA A 93 0.47 4.91 -10.51
CA ALA A 93 -0.72 4.29 -11.07
C ALA A 93 -1.77 5.35 -11.45
N PHE A 94 -2.06 6.29 -10.56
CA PHE A 94 -3.01 7.37 -10.82
C PHE A 94 -2.61 8.22 -12.03
N GLU A 95 -1.35 8.62 -12.09
CA GLU A 95 -0.79 9.39 -13.20
C GLU A 95 -0.88 8.64 -14.54
N GLY A 96 -0.44 7.37 -14.54
CA GLY A 96 -0.44 6.56 -15.76
C GLY A 96 -1.84 6.28 -16.28
N ILE A 97 -2.78 5.96 -15.40
CA ILE A 97 -4.19 5.74 -15.74
C ILE A 97 -4.82 7.03 -16.29
N ALA A 98 -4.61 8.16 -15.62
CA ALA A 98 -5.15 9.45 -16.07
C ALA A 98 -4.62 9.87 -17.45
N LYS A 99 -3.39 9.47 -17.79
CA LYS A 99 -2.77 9.73 -19.10
C LYS A 99 -3.09 8.68 -20.17
N GLY A 100 -3.86 7.65 -19.84
CA GLY A 100 -4.17 6.54 -20.75
C GLY A 100 -2.94 5.70 -21.15
N VAL A 101 -1.95 5.61 -20.26
CA VAL A 101 -0.75 4.81 -20.51
C VAL A 101 -1.12 3.31 -20.47
N PRO A 102 -0.58 2.47 -21.37
CA PRO A 102 -0.82 1.03 -21.34
C PRO A 102 -0.48 0.42 -19.97
N GLU A 103 -1.35 -0.46 -19.47
CA GLU A 103 -1.31 -1.01 -18.11
C GLU A 103 0.06 -1.62 -17.71
N GLY A 104 0.69 -2.40 -18.60
CA GLY A 104 2.02 -2.95 -18.35
C GLY A 104 3.12 -1.90 -18.22
N SER A 105 2.92 -0.69 -18.81
CA SER A 105 3.83 0.43 -18.63
C SER A 105 3.60 1.16 -17.33
N VAL A 106 2.33 1.23 -16.87
CA VAL A 106 1.97 1.73 -15.55
C VAL A 106 2.64 0.88 -14.47
N VAL A 107 2.49 -0.45 -14.53
CA VAL A 107 3.10 -1.38 -13.57
C VAL A 107 4.62 -1.23 -13.54
N ARG A 108 5.27 -1.12 -14.71
CA ARG A 108 6.72 -0.89 -14.77
C ARG A 108 7.14 0.45 -14.16
N ALA A 109 6.34 1.50 -14.35
CA ALA A 109 6.62 2.81 -13.75
C ALA A 109 6.50 2.79 -12.23
N MET A 110 5.49 2.09 -11.71
CA MET A 110 5.32 1.85 -10.27
C MET A 110 6.54 1.12 -9.68
N GLU A 111 6.98 0.03 -10.33
CA GLU A 111 8.12 -0.75 -9.87
C GLU A 111 9.43 0.07 -9.90
N LYS A 112 9.66 0.86 -10.95
CA LYS A 112 10.81 1.78 -11.01
C LYS A 112 10.78 2.82 -9.88
N THR A 113 9.59 3.32 -9.54
CA THR A 113 9.43 4.25 -8.43
C THR A 113 9.77 3.55 -7.11
N ARG A 114 9.23 2.36 -6.86
CA ARG A 114 9.57 1.57 -5.68
C ARG A 114 11.08 1.34 -5.55
N GLN A 115 11.75 0.93 -6.63
CA GLN A 115 13.19 0.69 -6.66
C GLN A 115 13.99 1.97 -6.35
N ARG A 116 13.56 3.12 -6.90
CA ARG A 116 14.19 4.41 -6.61
C ARG A 116 14.08 4.76 -5.14
N TYR A 117 12.91 4.59 -4.53
CA TYR A 117 12.74 4.81 -3.09
C TYR A 117 13.54 3.82 -2.25
N ALA A 118 13.60 2.55 -2.63
CA ALA A 118 14.42 1.55 -1.94
C ALA A 118 15.90 1.96 -1.93
N TYR A 119 16.43 2.38 -3.07
CA TYR A 119 17.81 2.87 -3.16
C TYR A 119 18.03 4.13 -2.32
N ALA A 120 17.11 5.10 -2.40
CA ALA A 120 17.23 6.35 -1.66
C ALA A 120 17.20 6.14 -0.13
N TYR A 121 16.32 5.28 0.35
CA TYR A 121 16.23 4.94 1.78
C TYR A 121 17.44 4.13 2.26
N GLU A 122 17.98 3.23 1.43
CA GLU A 122 19.23 2.55 1.72
C GLU A 122 20.38 3.56 1.91
N LYS A 123 20.47 4.59 1.05
CA LYS A 123 21.49 5.64 1.18
C LYS A 123 21.26 6.52 2.40
N ALA A 124 20.00 6.91 2.66
CA ALA A 124 19.64 7.69 3.84
C ALA A 124 20.02 6.97 5.16
N THR A 125 19.76 5.65 5.25
CA THR A 125 20.16 4.85 6.42
C THR A 125 21.66 4.87 6.68
N GLY A 126 22.47 5.06 5.65
CA GLY A 126 23.93 5.21 5.80
C GLY A 126 24.38 6.61 6.24
N LEU A 127 23.50 7.61 6.18
CA LEU A 127 23.79 9.00 6.52
C LEU A 127 23.20 9.41 7.86
N GLU A 128 22.02 8.91 8.20
CA GLU A 128 21.24 9.30 9.37
C GLU A 128 21.17 8.14 10.38
N GLN A 129 21.09 8.49 11.66
CA GLN A 129 20.92 7.50 12.75
C GLN A 129 19.48 7.49 13.29
N ASP A 130 18.74 8.57 13.08
CA ASP A 130 17.36 8.72 13.51
C ASP A 130 16.41 8.20 12.41
N PRO A 131 15.42 7.36 12.74
CA PRO A 131 14.47 6.82 11.74
C PRO A 131 13.65 7.90 11.01
N ASP A 132 13.23 8.95 11.71
CA ASP A 132 12.42 10.03 11.12
C ASP A 132 13.28 10.89 10.17
N GLU A 133 14.52 11.17 10.54
CA GLU A 133 15.50 11.85 9.67
C GLU A 133 15.86 10.99 8.47
N THR A 134 16.02 9.68 8.67
CA THR A 134 16.25 8.71 7.58
C THR A 134 15.11 8.73 6.57
N ALA A 135 13.86 8.76 7.02
CA ALA A 135 12.69 8.80 6.13
C ALA A 135 12.68 10.10 5.32
N LEU A 136 12.87 11.23 5.96
CA LEU A 136 12.90 12.54 5.31
C LEU A 136 14.04 12.65 4.29
N THR A 137 15.24 12.24 4.67
CA THR A 137 16.42 12.23 3.78
C THR A 137 16.21 11.29 2.60
N GLY A 138 15.61 10.11 2.82
CA GLY A 138 15.27 9.16 1.77
C GLY A 138 14.28 9.73 0.75
N GLU A 139 13.26 10.45 1.20
CA GLU A 139 12.32 11.13 0.30
C GLU A 139 13.02 12.21 -0.54
N VAL A 140 13.82 13.06 0.07
CA VAL A 140 14.56 14.12 -0.64
C VAL A 140 15.48 13.52 -1.72
N ILE A 141 16.20 12.44 -1.40
CA ILE A 141 17.05 11.74 -2.38
C ILE A 141 16.20 11.17 -3.51
N ALA A 142 15.09 10.48 -3.19
CA ALA A 142 14.23 9.86 -4.18
C ALA A 142 13.61 10.88 -5.15
N GLU A 143 13.18 12.04 -4.64
CA GLU A 143 12.63 13.13 -5.43
C GLU A 143 13.70 13.79 -6.31
N GLY A 144 14.89 14.03 -5.76
CA GLY A 144 16.03 14.54 -6.52
C GLY A 144 16.39 13.62 -7.69
N MET A 145 16.38 12.30 -7.48
CA MET A 145 16.60 11.32 -8.56
C MET A 145 15.47 11.30 -9.61
N ALA A 146 14.27 11.76 -9.27
CA ALA A 146 13.16 11.85 -10.23
C ALA A 146 13.24 13.10 -11.10
N ALA A 147 13.85 14.16 -10.60
CA ALA A 147 14.00 15.43 -11.30
C ALA A 147 15.14 15.44 -12.33
N GLY A 148 16.08 14.48 -12.25
CA GLY A 148 17.22 14.28 -13.15
C GLY A 148 18.50 14.81 -12.55
#